data_10e3d1f9b4b94154372acfa3763eccde
#
_entry.id   10e3d1f9b4b94154372acfa3763eccde
#
_cell.length_a   1.000
_cell.length_b   1.000
_cell.length_c   1.000
_cell.angle_alpha   90.00
_cell.angle_beta   90.00
_cell.angle_gamma   90.00
#
_symmetry.space_group_name_H-M   'P 1'
#
loop_
_entity.id
_entity.type
_entity.pdbx_description
1 polymer ?
#
loop_
_entity_poly.entity_id
_entity_poly.type
_entity_poly.pdbx_seq_one_letter_code
_entity_poly.pdbx_strand_id
1 'polypeptide(L)'
;VYLRMGQMLQKTGRYPEAIKNYDIYMENDPSNLLAINGIQGCELAPGWKKNPTRYEVRRMDKFNSRRGEFSPMLAGDKYDQLYFASSRSKDKDAKVSAITGQNNNNLFLVKQDEKGAWLAPVELEDEVNTEYDEGTPSFSPDGNTMYYTYCAQDPEGPRTAEIYISTRSSAKWGKGTRATI
;
A
#
# COMPACT_ATOMS: atom_id res chain seq x y z
N VAL A 1 23.95 6.93 -11.30
CA VAL A 1 24.45 6.05 -10.23
C VAL A 1 24.37 6.75 -8.87
N TYR A 2 24.99 7.90 -8.68
CA TYR A 2 25.14 8.59 -7.39
C TYR A 2 23.80 8.93 -6.69
N LEU A 3 22.78 9.41 -7.41
CA LEU A 3 21.47 9.68 -6.83
C LEU A 3 20.88 8.43 -6.15
N ARG A 4 20.92 7.28 -6.83
CA ARG A 4 20.41 6.00 -6.28
C ARG A 4 21.26 5.50 -5.11
N MET A 5 22.57 5.68 -5.19
CA MET A 5 23.47 5.34 -4.08
C MET A 5 23.14 6.19 -2.84
N GLY A 6 22.98 7.51 -3.02
CA GLY A 6 22.56 8.41 -1.95
C GLY A 6 21.25 7.95 -1.30
N GLN A 7 20.22 7.63 -2.10
CA GLN A 7 18.94 7.12 -1.60
C GLN A 7 19.07 5.82 -0.79
N MET A 8 19.90 4.89 -1.23
CA MET A 8 20.12 3.61 -0.51
C MET A 8 20.88 3.82 0.80
N LEU A 9 21.92 4.67 0.79
CA LEU A 9 22.66 5.03 1.99
C LEU A 9 21.78 5.76 3.02
N GLN A 10 20.92 6.68 2.57
CA GLN A 10 19.94 7.35 3.42
C GLN A 10 18.99 6.35 4.09
N LYS A 11 18.43 5.40 3.33
CA LYS A 11 17.54 4.36 3.86
C LYS A 11 18.21 3.48 4.92
N THR A 12 19.52 3.32 4.85
CA THR A 12 20.29 2.51 5.81
C THR A 12 20.86 3.33 6.96
N GLY A 13 20.53 4.64 7.05
CA GLY A 13 20.98 5.53 8.12
C GLY A 13 22.41 6.01 7.98
N ARG A 14 23.06 5.78 6.84
CA ARG A 14 24.43 6.23 6.54
C ARG A 14 24.41 7.65 5.97
N TYR A 15 23.88 8.59 6.76
CA TYR A 15 23.57 9.96 6.31
C TYR A 15 24.77 10.74 5.76
N PRO A 16 25.97 10.74 6.41
CA PRO A 16 27.13 11.48 5.87
C PRO A 16 27.57 10.98 4.49
N GLU A 17 27.48 9.68 4.27
CA GLU A 17 27.86 9.07 2.99
C GLU A 17 26.77 9.30 1.92
N ALA A 18 25.51 9.34 2.33
CA ALA A 18 24.40 9.67 1.45
C ALA A 18 24.56 11.11 0.91
N ILE A 19 24.86 12.07 1.78
CA ILE A 19 25.10 13.48 1.41
C ILE A 19 26.22 13.58 0.38
N LYS A 20 27.37 12.96 0.60
CA LYS A 20 28.47 12.96 -0.38
C LYS A 20 28.06 12.46 -1.76
N ASN A 21 27.20 11.44 -1.82
CA ASN A 21 26.73 10.91 -3.10
C ASN A 21 25.71 11.87 -3.77
N TYR A 22 24.87 12.52 -3.00
CA TYR A 22 23.97 13.55 -3.53
C TYR A 22 24.76 14.76 -4.05
N ASP A 23 25.78 15.23 -3.32
CA ASP A 23 26.64 16.34 -3.74
C ASP A 23 27.31 16.07 -5.08
N ILE A 24 27.92 14.88 -5.25
CA ILE A 24 28.52 14.46 -6.53
C ILE A 24 27.48 14.44 -7.66
N TYR A 25 26.24 14.00 -7.36
CA TYR A 25 25.18 14.04 -8.35
C TYR A 25 24.78 15.47 -8.73
N MET A 26 24.71 16.37 -7.75
CA MET A 26 24.33 17.77 -7.95
C MET A 26 25.39 18.60 -8.70
N GLU A 27 26.62 18.15 -8.84
CA GLU A 27 27.59 18.76 -9.74
C GLU A 27 27.09 18.80 -11.21
N ASN A 28 26.27 17.82 -11.62
CA ASN A 28 25.71 17.74 -12.96
C ASN A 28 24.24 18.18 -13.04
N ASP A 29 23.49 18.15 -11.94
CA ASP A 29 22.06 18.51 -11.89
C ASP A 29 21.76 19.20 -10.55
N PRO A 30 22.20 20.48 -10.38
CA PRO A 30 22.13 21.19 -9.10
C PRO A 30 20.70 21.53 -8.66
N SER A 31 19.71 21.46 -9.56
CA SER A 31 18.31 21.75 -9.27
C SER A 31 17.45 20.51 -8.99
N ASN A 32 18.05 19.35 -8.89
CA ASN A 32 17.32 18.11 -8.68
C ASN A 32 16.70 18.03 -7.30
N LEU A 33 15.37 18.13 -7.23
CA LEU A 33 14.64 18.13 -5.96
C LEU A 33 14.80 16.83 -5.14
N LEU A 34 15.04 15.69 -5.79
CA LEU A 34 15.26 14.43 -5.05
C LEU A 34 16.59 14.45 -4.31
N ALA A 35 17.64 15.04 -4.91
CA ALA A 35 18.94 15.17 -4.27
C ALA A 35 18.88 16.23 -3.15
N ILE A 36 18.31 17.41 -3.43
CA ILE A 36 18.12 18.49 -2.45
C ILE A 36 17.36 18.00 -1.21
N ASN A 37 16.19 17.39 -1.41
CA ASN A 37 15.37 16.84 -0.33
C ASN A 37 16.09 15.68 0.38
N GLY A 38 16.87 14.89 -0.34
CA GLY A 38 17.70 13.84 0.21
C GLY A 38 18.75 14.35 1.20
N ILE A 39 19.48 15.40 0.83
CA ILE A 39 20.48 16.07 1.71
C ILE A 39 19.78 16.62 2.95
N GLN A 40 18.73 17.43 2.78
CA GLN A 40 17.97 18.00 3.90
C GLN A 40 17.44 16.92 4.84
N GLY A 41 16.89 15.83 4.30
CA GLY A 41 16.44 14.70 5.09
C GLY A 41 17.55 14.03 5.89
N CYS A 42 18.75 13.89 5.31
CA CYS A 42 19.92 13.33 5.98
C CYS A 42 20.42 14.24 7.13
N GLU A 43 20.37 15.55 6.95
CA GLU A 43 20.78 16.53 7.96
C GLU A 43 19.80 16.58 9.14
N LEU A 44 18.50 16.50 8.87
CA LEU A 44 17.45 16.56 9.89
C LEU A 44 17.25 15.26 10.67
N ALA A 45 17.51 14.10 10.04
CA ALA A 45 17.24 12.78 10.63
C ALA A 45 17.87 12.53 12.01
N PRO A 46 19.14 12.94 12.29
CA PRO A 46 19.73 12.81 13.63
C PRO A 46 18.98 13.62 14.69
N GLY A 47 18.45 14.81 14.31
CA GLY A 47 17.65 15.65 15.18
C GLY A 47 16.30 15.00 15.52
N TRP A 48 15.61 14.46 14.53
CA TRP A 48 14.35 13.74 14.72
C TRP A 48 14.52 12.48 15.60
N LYS A 49 15.64 11.79 15.45
CA LYS A 49 15.94 10.62 16.29
C LYS A 49 16.16 10.99 17.75
N LYS A 50 16.73 12.17 18.04
CA LYS A 50 16.92 12.70 19.41
C LYS A 50 15.62 13.24 20.00
N ASN A 51 14.76 13.81 19.17
CA ASN A 51 13.49 14.42 19.57
C ASN A 51 12.33 13.68 18.87
N PRO A 52 12.00 12.43 19.29
CA PRO A 52 10.94 11.68 18.68
C PRO A 52 9.59 12.37 18.88
N THR A 53 8.68 12.18 17.93
CA THR A 53 7.29 12.61 18.07
C THR A 53 6.59 11.78 19.15
N ARG A 54 5.39 12.22 19.56
CA ARG A 54 4.52 11.47 20.46
C ARG A 54 3.96 10.17 19.86
N TYR A 55 4.16 9.93 18.57
CA TYR A 55 3.65 8.76 17.88
C TYR A 55 4.62 7.58 18.04
N GLU A 56 4.07 6.43 18.37
CA GLU A 56 4.78 5.17 18.40
C GLU A 56 4.33 4.30 17.21
N VAL A 57 5.28 3.97 16.34
CA VAL A 57 5.01 3.09 15.19
C VAL A 57 5.21 1.64 15.64
N ARG A 58 4.16 0.85 15.59
CA ARG A 58 4.18 -0.58 15.91
C ARG A 58 3.82 -1.41 14.70
N ARG A 59 4.55 -2.48 14.50
CA ARG A 59 4.20 -3.48 13.50
C ARG A 59 2.94 -4.24 13.93
N MET A 60 2.01 -4.38 12.99
CA MET A 60 0.78 -5.14 13.20
C MET A 60 0.95 -6.57 12.68
N ASP A 61 1.70 -7.41 13.40
CA ASP A 61 2.05 -8.78 12.98
C ASP A 61 0.84 -9.65 12.65
N LYS A 62 -0.31 -9.37 13.26
CA LYS A 62 -1.56 -10.10 13.00
C LYS A 62 -2.09 -9.86 11.58
N PHE A 63 -1.82 -8.70 11.00
CA PHE A 63 -2.31 -8.33 9.68
C PHE A 63 -1.26 -8.51 8.59
N ASN A 64 0.00 -8.34 8.96
CA ASN A 64 1.11 -8.45 8.03
C ASN A 64 1.45 -9.92 7.75
N SER A 65 1.83 -10.21 6.52
CA SER A 65 2.34 -11.50 6.08
C SER A 65 3.81 -11.37 5.63
N ARG A 66 4.30 -12.36 4.93
CA ARG A 66 5.59 -12.28 4.20
C ARG A 66 5.45 -11.64 2.81
N ARG A 67 4.23 -11.23 2.46
CA ARG A 67 3.89 -10.60 1.18
C ARG A 67 3.69 -9.09 1.39
N GLY A 68 3.32 -8.39 0.31
CA GLY A 68 2.97 -6.99 0.39
C GLY A 68 1.59 -6.77 1.00
N GLU A 69 1.48 -5.85 1.94
CA GLU A 69 0.23 -5.29 2.44
C GLU A 69 0.28 -3.78 2.27
N PHE A 70 -0.79 -3.19 1.72
CA PHE A 70 -0.83 -1.76 1.46
C PHE A 70 -2.26 -1.20 1.42
N SER A 71 -2.37 0.12 1.34
CA SER A 71 -3.62 0.87 1.27
C SER A 71 -4.63 0.50 2.38
N PRO A 72 -4.25 0.58 3.67
CA PRO A 72 -5.17 0.31 4.76
C PRO A 72 -6.24 1.40 4.82
N MET A 73 -7.51 0.99 4.95
CA MET A 73 -8.65 1.88 5.12
C MET A 73 -9.53 1.41 6.28
N LEU A 74 -9.67 2.25 7.28
CA LEU A 74 -10.59 2.02 8.39
C LEU A 74 -12.03 2.33 7.95
N ALA A 75 -12.96 1.48 8.34
CA ALA A 75 -14.39 1.58 8.05
C ALA A 75 -15.23 1.13 9.25
N GLY A 76 -16.55 1.25 9.11
CA GLY A 76 -17.51 1.02 10.19
C GLY A 76 -17.70 2.26 11.07
N ASP A 77 -18.86 2.38 11.72
CA ASP A 77 -19.22 3.54 12.54
C ASP A 77 -18.25 3.77 13.71
N LYS A 78 -17.59 2.71 14.16
CA LYS A 78 -16.60 2.74 15.27
C LYS A 78 -15.17 2.53 14.79
N TYR A 79 -14.91 2.57 13.49
CA TYR A 79 -13.62 2.21 12.91
C TYR A 79 -13.14 0.81 13.34
N ASP A 80 -14.07 -0.11 13.47
CA ASP A 80 -13.89 -1.49 13.91
C ASP A 80 -13.64 -2.47 12.75
N GLN A 81 -13.54 -1.96 11.54
CA GLN A 81 -13.25 -2.68 10.32
C GLN A 81 -12.01 -2.08 9.66
N LEU A 82 -11.09 -2.92 9.22
CA LEU A 82 -9.91 -2.53 8.46
C LEU A 82 -9.88 -3.28 7.15
N TYR A 83 -9.96 -2.54 6.05
CA TYR A 83 -9.75 -3.07 4.71
C TYR A 83 -8.34 -2.78 4.26
N PHE A 84 -7.74 -3.66 3.48
CA PHE A 84 -6.41 -3.45 2.89
C PHE A 84 -6.20 -4.39 1.70
N ALA A 85 -5.26 -4.04 0.83
CA ALA A 85 -4.82 -4.89 -0.26
C ALA A 85 -3.64 -5.77 0.16
N SER A 86 -3.60 -7.00 -0.32
CA SER A 86 -2.47 -7.90 -0.07
C SER A 86 -2.26 -8.89 -1.23
N SER A 87 -0.99 -9.18 -1.53
CA SER A 87 -0.59 -10.24 -2.46
C SER A 87 -0.45 -11.61 -1.81
N ARG A 88 -1.00 -11.79 -0.59
CA ARG A 88 -1.09 -13.12 0.02
C ARG A 88 -2.11 -13.98 -0.73
N SER A 89 -1.85 -15.27 -0.83
CA SER A 89 -2.81 -16.23 -1.36
C SER A 89 -2.80 -17.48 -0.48
N LYS A 90 -3.95 -18.11 -0.35
CA LYS A 90 -4.11 -19.45 0.23
C LYS A 90 -3.84 -20.52 -0.83
N ASP A 91 -4.02 -20.18 -2.09
CA ASP A 91 -3.77 -21.07 -3.21
C ASP A 91 -2.26 -21.14 -3.48
N LYS A 92 -1.71 -22.34 -3.44
CA LYS A 92 -0.30 -22.60 -3.75
C LYS A 92 0.00 -22.47 -5.24
N ASP A 93 -1.01 -22.64 -6.08
CA ASP A 93 -0.93 -22.59 -7.53
C ASP A 93 -1.40 -21.24 -8.08
N ALA A 94 -1.59 -20.22 -7.20
CA ALA A 94 -1.98 -18.88 -7.59
C ALA A 94 -1.02 -18.33 -8.66
N LYS A 95 -1.59 -17.75 -9.70
CA LYS A 95 -0.83 -17.14 -10.80
C LYS A 95 0.05 -16.02 -10.27
N VAL A 96 1.31 -16.09 -10.62
CA VAL A 96 2.32 -15.08 -10.25
C VAL A 96 2.46 -14.09 -11.39
N SER A 97 2.45 -12.81 -11.08
CA SER A 97 2.70 -11.74 -12.05
C SER A 97 4.10 -11.90 -12.66
N ALA A 98 4.19 -11.94 -13.97
CA ALA A 98 5.46 -11.99 -14.69
C ALA A 98 6.34 -10.73 -14.47
N ILE A 99 5.74 -9.63 -14.03
CA ILE A 99 6.44 -8.35 -13.78
C ILE A 99 7.00 -8.31 -12.36
N THR A 100 6.17 -8.66 -11.36
CA THR A 100 6.52 -8.48 -9.94
C THR A 100 7.05 -9.76 -9.28
N GLY A 101 6.82 -10.92 -9.88
CA GLY A 101 7.11 -12.22 -9.27
C GLY A 101 6.24 -12.52 -8.04
N GLN A 102 5.16 -11.78 -7.83
CA GLN A 102 4.22 -11.95 -6.71
C GLN A 102 2.84 -12.33 -7.22
N ASN A 103 2.01 -12.88 -6.36
CA ASN A 103 0.60 -13.10 -6.67
C ASN A 103 -0.10 -11.76 -6.91
N ASN A 104 -1.21 -11.78 -7.62
CA ASN A 104 -2.08 -10.63 -7.75
C ASN A 104 -2.59 -10.21 -6.36
N ASN A 105 -2.93 -8.93 -6.25
CA ASN A 105 -3.40 -8.36 -5.00
C ASN A 105 -4.92 -8.51 -4.88
N ASN A 106 -5.36 -8.95 -3.72
CA ASN A 106 -6.78 -9.04 -3.37
C ASN A 106 -7.08 -8.12 -2.19
N LEU A 107 -8.33 -7.73 -2.04
CA LEU A 107 -8.82 -6.98 -0.90
C LEU A 107 -9.17 -7.91 0.26
N PHE A 108 -8.75 -7.52 1.46
CA PHE A 108 -8.97 -8.23 2.71
C PHE A 108 -9.70 -7.34 3.71
N LEU A 109 -10.48 -7.96 4.56
CA LEU A 109 -11.17 -7.35 5.69
C LEU A 109 -10.72 -7.98 7.00
N VAL A 110 -10.45 -7.12 7.99
CA VAL A 110 -10.31 -7.50 9.39
C VAL A 110 -11.38 -6.78 10.19
N LYS A 111 -11.99 -7.47 11.13
CA LYS A 111 -12.97 -6.91 12.06
C LYS A 111 -12.44 -7.01 13.49
N GLN A 112 -12.89 -6.10 14.36
CA GLN A 112 -12.75 -6.27 15.78
C GLN A 112 -13.87 -7.17 16.31
N ASP A 113 -13.54 -7.93 17.37
CA ASP A 113 -14.54 -8.64 18.18
C ASP A 113 -15.23 -7.69 19.18
N GLU A 114 -16.17 -8.21 19.94
CA GLU A 114 -16.91 -7.45 20.96
C GLU A 114 -16.02 -6.84 22.06
N LYS A 115 -14.79 -7.35 22.22
CA LYS A 115 -13.79 -6.86 23.18
C LYS A 115 -12.81 -5.86 22.55
N GLY A 116 -13.01 -5.50 21.26
CA GLY A 116 -12.13 -4.61 20.51
C GLY A 116 -10.83 -5.28 20.03
N ALA A 117 -10.71 -6.60 20.11
CA ALA A 117 -9.54 -7.30 19.60
C ALA A 117 -9.71 -7.60 18.11
N TRP A 118 -8.68 -7.26 17.33
CA TRP A 118 -8.67 -7.53 15.90
C TRP A 118 -8.64 -9.04 15.61
N LEU A 119 -9.54 -9.50 14.75
CA LEU A 119 -9.60 -10.87 14.26
C LEU A 119 -8.54 -11.14 13.17
N ALA A 120 -8.52 -12.33 12.63
CA ALA A 120 -7.65 -12.66 11.49
C ALA A 120 -8.20 -12.03 10.19
N PRO A 121 -7.33 -11.64 9.24
CA PRO A 121 -7.75 -11.17 7.93
C PRO A 121 -8.56 -12.22 7.16
N VAL A 122 -9.66 -11.78 6.57
CA VAL A 122 -10.50 -12.58 5.68
C VAL A 122 -10.50 -11.92 4.30
N GLU A 123 -10.28 -12.71 3.29
CA GLU A 123 -10.37 -12.28 1.90
C GLU A 123 -11.82 -11.91 1.56
N LEU A 124 -12.03 -10.84 0.80
CA LEU A 124 -13.36 -10.48 0.31
C LEU A 124 -13.85 -11.52 -0.71
N GLU A 125 -15.16 -11.49 -0.96
CA GLU A 125 -15.85 -12.40 -1.86
C GLU A 125 -15.38 -12.23 -3.33
N ASP A 126 -15.62 -13.26 -4.15
CA ASP A 126 -15.25 -13.30 -5.59
C ASP A 126 -15.99 -12.25 -6.43
N GLU A 127 -17.05 -11.64 -5.91
CA GLU A 127 -17.73 -10.50 -6.54
C GLU A 127 -16.87 -9.23 -6.57
N VAL A 128 -15.88 -9.14 -5.67
CA VAL A 128 -14.92 -8.03 -5.58
C VAL A 128 -13.55 -8.48 -6.04
N ASN A 129 -13.02 -9.55 -5.42
CA ASN A 129 -11.73 -10.10 -5.77
C ASN A 129 -11.87 -11.01 -7.01
N THR A 130 -10.97 -10.83 -7.97
CA THR A 130 -10.97 -11.57 -9.22
C THR A 130 -9.62 -12.27 -9.44
N GLU A 131 -9.38 -12.75 -10.64
CA GLU A 131 -8.07 -13.27 -11.04
C GLU A 131 -7.02 -12.17 -11.31
N TYR A 132 -7.37 -10.89 -11.15
CA TYR A 132 -6.53 -9.73 -11.43
C TYR A 132 -6.10 -9.02 -10.14
N ASP A 133 -5.60 -7.79 -10.27
CA ASP A 133 -5.17 -6.99 -9.11
C ASP A 133 -6.30 -6.05 -8.65
N GLU A 134 -6.70 -6.17 -7.40
CA GLU A 134 -7.58 -5.23 -6.70
C GLU A 134 -6.79 -4.50 -5.60
N GLY A 135 -7.12 -3.22 -5.38
CA GLY A 135 -6.41 -2.42 -4.38
C GLY A 135 -7.08 -1.12 -3.99
N THR A 136 -6.44 -0.39 -3.13
CA THR A 136 -6.80 0.99 -2.71
C THR A 136 -8.28 1.20 -2.41
N PRO A 137 -8.88 0.42 -1.46
CA PRO A 137 -10.29 0.56 -1.13
C PRO A 137 -10.57 1.92 -0.47
N SER A 138 -11.68 2.53 -0.81
CA SER A 138 -12.23 3.73 -0.18
C SER A 138 -13.75 3.61 -0.09
N PHE A 139 -14.39 4.28 0.83
CA PHE A 139 -15.81 4.10 1.11
C PHE A 139 -16.58 5.41 1.06
N SER A 140 -17.86 5.32 0.67
CA SER A 140 -18.83 6.41 0.89
C SER A 140 -19.01 6.65 2.40
N PRO A 141 -19.48 7.85 2.79
CA PRO A 141 -19.68 8.18 4.20
C PRO A 141 -20.64 7.23 4.94
N ASP A 142 -21.61 6.66 4.24
CA ASP A 142 -22.55 5.67 4.79
C ASP A 142 -21.99 4.24 4.83
N GLY A 143 -20.77 4.03 4.30
CA GLY A 143 -20.10 2.74 4.24
C GLY A 143 -20.74 1.71 3.31
N ASN A 144 -21.73 2.09 2.48
CA ASN A 144 -22.48 1.16 1.63
C ASN A 144 -21.94 1.08 0.20
N THR A 145 -21.05 1.99 -0.18
CA THR A 145 -20.37 1.98 -1.48
C THR A 145 -18.86 1.91 -1.27
N MET A 146 -18.21 1.00 -1.94
CA MET A 146 -16.76 0.86 -1.98
C MET A 146 -16.26 1.22 -3.37
N TYR A 147 -15.27 2.09 -3.41
CA TYR A 147 -14.46 2.40 -4.60
C TYR A 147 -13.12 1.71 -4.44
N TYR A 148 -12.63 1.06 -5.48
CA TYR A 148 -11.34 0.39 -5.45
C TYR A 148 -10.68 0.40 -6.81
N THR A 149 -9.36 0.21 -6.85
CA THR A 149 -8.64 0.06 -8.11
C THR A 149 -8.70 -1.38 -8.58
N TYR A 150 -8.84 -1.53 -9.88
CA TYR A 150 -8.85 -2.80 -10.60
C TYR A 150 -7.86 -2.73 -11.77
N CYS A 151 -6.99 -3.71 -11.89
CA CYS A 151 -5.98 -3.77 -12.94
C CYS A 151 -6.07 -5.12 -13.67
N ALA A 152 -6.91 -5.19 -14.70
CA ALA A 152 -6.95 -6.35 -15.59
C ALA A 152 -5.62 -6.53 -16.33
N GLN A 153 -5.30 -7.77 -16.68
CA GLN A 153 -4.27 -8.02 -17.67
C GLN A 153 -4.84 -7.78 -19.06
N ASP A 154 -4.27 -6.83 -19.76
CA ASP A 154 -4.49 -6.70 -21.18
C ASP A 154 -3.32 -7.39 -21.92
N PRO A 155 -3.55 -8.47 -22.69
CA PRO A 155 -2.48 -9.15 -23.44
C PRO A 155 -1.87 -8.27 -24.53
N GLU A 156 -2.59 -7.25 -25.00
CA GLU A 156 -2.23 -6.42 -26.16
C GLU A 156 -1.90 -4.96 -25.78
N GLY A 157 -2.04 -4.58 -24.51
CA GLY A 157 -1.89 -3.20 -24.08
C GLY A 157 -1.19 -3.01 -22.74
N PRO A 158 -0.86 -1.77 -22.39
CA PRO A 158 -0.33 -1.46 -21.07
C PRO A 158 -1.42 -1.71 -20.00
N ARG A 159 -1.04 -2.29 -18.87
CA ARG A 159 -1.91 -2.41 -17.69
C ARG A 159 -2.37 -1.01 -17.27
N THR A 160 -3.66 -0.78 -17.30
CA THR A 160 -4.27 0.45 -16.77
C THR A 160 -5.00 0.15 -15.49
N ALA A 161 -4.85 1.02 -14.50
CA ALA A 161 -5.66 0.98 -13.31
C ALA A 161 -7.00 1.68 -13.59
N GLU A 162 -8.08 1.00 -13.32
CA GLU A 162 -9.44 1.50 -13.46
C GLU A 162 -10.08 1.62 -12.08
N ILE A 163 -11.05 2.52 -11.92
CA ILE A 163 -11.84 2.61 -10.69
C ILE A 163 -13.09 1.75 -10.85
N TYR A 164 -13.28 0.88 -9.88
CA TYR A 164 -14.46 0.02 -9.77
C TYR A 164 -15.29 0.43 -8.56
N ILE A 165 -16.58 0.21 -8.66
CA ILE A 165 -17.57 0.51 -7.62
C ILE A 165 -18.29 -0.80 -7.28
N SER A 166 -18.33 -1.12 -5.99
CA SER A 166 -19.17 -2.17 -5.43
C SER A 166 -20.09 -1.57 -4.37
N THR A 167 -21.31 -2.07 -4.30
CA THR A 167 -22.29 -1.65 -3.29
C THR A 167 -22.74 -2.83 -2.45
N ARG A 168 -23.17 -2.56 -1.22
CA ARG A 168 -23.75 -3.57 -0.34
C ARG A 168 -25.06 -3.09 0.24
N SER A 169 -26.03 -3.98 0.35
CA SER A 169 -27.30 -3.81 1.11
C SER A 169 -27.32 -4.67 2.37
N SER A 170 -26.28 -5.46 2.58
CA SER A 170 -26.12 -6.40 3.70
C SER A 170 -24.64 -6.49 4.09
N ALA A 171 -24.22 -7.57 4.70
CA ALA A 171 -22.83 -7.79 5.09
C ALA A 171 -21.86 -8.09 3.92
N LYS A 172 -22.39 -8.47 2.74
CA LYS A 172 -21.62 -8.85 1.56
C LYS A 172 -21.57 -7.74 0.53
N TRP A 173 -20.44 -7.61 -0.13
CA TRP A 173 -20.26 -6.74 -1.28
C TRP A 173 -20.83 -7.37 -2.53
N GLY A 174 -21.50 -6.58 -3.35
CA GLY A 174 -21.96 -7.01 -4.67
C GLY A 174 -20.83 -6.94 -5.71
N LYS A 175 -21.15 -7.40 -6.92
CA LYS A 175 -20.21 -7.40 -8.03
C LYS A 175 -19.71 -5.99 -8.35
N GLY A 176 -18.40 -5.84 -8.46
CA GLY A 176 -17.77 -4.60 -8.88
C GLY A 176 -18.11 -4.24 -10.32
N THR A 177 -18.36 -2.97 -10.56
CA THR A 177 -18.61 -2.42 -11.91
C THR A 177 -17.68 -1.22 -12.14
N ARG A 178 -17.20 -1.08 -13.38
CA ARG A 178 -16.34 0.03 -13.76
C ARG A 178 -17.04 1.37 -13.57
N ALA A 179 -16.37 2.30 -12.92
CA ALA A 179 -16.86 3.68 -12.82
C ALA A 179 -16.78 4.38 -14.19
N THR A 180 -17.83 5.11 -14.54
CA THR A 180 -17.81 6.04 -15.67
C THR A 180 -17.38 7.40 -15.14
N ILE A 181 -16.17 7.81 -15.47
CA ILE A 181 -15.58 9.09 -15.04
C ILE A 181 -15.38 9.94 -16.28
#